data_c36edacbd4263640d4f6a4ec817cb945
#
_entry.id   c36edacbd4263640d4f6a4ec817cb945
#
_cell.length_a   1.000
_cell.length_b   1.000
_cell.length_c   1.000
_cell.angle_alpha   90.00
_cell.angle_beta   90.00
_cell.angle_gamma   90.00
#
_symmetry.space_group_name_H-M   'P 1'
#
loop_
_entity.id
_entity.type
_entity.pdbx_description
1 polymer ?
#
loop_
_entity_poly.entity_id
_entity_poly.type
_entity_poly.pdbx_seq_one_letter_code
_entity_poly.pdbx_strand_id
1 'polypeptide(L)'
;MNSRVLVLNASFEPINVCTARRAVVLILKGVANAEESSAQWLHSARFSMPMPSVIRLIEYIHIPFERKSLSRKNILLRDHNTCQYCGRVFPPQDLTLDHIIPSSRGGDSAWENLVTCCRSCNNRKGDRSPEAAGMRLLKRPQAYNLHVNRQIIRYLGRTDEAWRKYLFY
;
A
#
# COMPACT_ATOMS: atom_id res chain seq x y z
N MET A 1 -6.98 -7.58 -22.61
CA MET A 1 -7.75 -7.82 -21.37
C MET A 1 -6.85 -7.51 -20.17
N ASN A 2 -6.79 -6.26 -19.74
CA ASN A 2 -5.97 -5.83 -18.59
C ASN A 2 -6.83 -5.48 -17.36
N SER A 3 -8.07 -6.00 -17.31
CA SER A 3 -8.95 -5.73 -16.16
C SER A 3 -8.39 -6.39 -14.90
N ARG A 4 -8.30 -5.59 -13.84
CA ARG A 4 -7.86 -6.03 -12.53
C ARG A 4 -9.07 -6.38 -11.66
N VAL A 5 -8.92 -7.38 -10.83
CA VAL A 5 -9.96 -7.91 -9.95
C VAL A 5 -9.45 -7.87 -8.51
N LEU A 6 -10.23 -7.30 -7.61
CA LEU A 6 -9.94 -7.30 -6.18
C LEU A 6 -10.16 -8.70 -5.60
N VAL A 7 -9.22 -9.18 -4.81
CA VAL A 7 -9.32 -10.45 -4.10
C VAL A 7 -9.51 -10.16 -2.62
N LEU A 8 -10.62 -10.66 -2.09
CA LEU A 8 -10.94 -10.61 -0.67
C LEU A 8 -10.63 -11.96 0.00
N ASN A 9 -10.27 -11.90 1.26
CA ASN A 9 -10.23 -13.06 2.14
C ASN A 9 -11.67 -13.51 2.49
N ALA A 10 -11.85 -14.68 3.06
CA ALA A 10 -13.14 -15.13 3.59
C ALA A 10 -13.77 -14.14 4.59
N SER A 11 -12.95 -13.36 5.29
CA SER A 11 -13.35 -12.28 6.21
C SER A 11 -13.73 -10.95 5.53
N PHE A 12 -13.86 -10.91 4.19
CA PHE A 12 -14.06 -9.71 3.39
C PHE A 12 -12.90 -8.69 3.44
N GLU A 13 -11.77 -9.06 4.02
CA GLU A 13 -10.60 -8.21 4.01
C GLU A 13 -9.90 -8.25 2.64
N PRO A 14 -9.57 -7.10 2.04
CA PRO A 14 -8.84 -7.06 0.77
C PRO A 14 -7.42 -7.59 0.99
N ILE A 15 -7.03 -8.60 0.21
CA ILE A 15 -5.75 -9.29 0.36
C ILE A 15 -4.84 -9.15 -0.87
N ASN A 16 -5.42 -9.04 -2.06
CA ASN A 16 -4.63 -8.97 -3.30
C ASN A 16 -5.43 -8.35 -4.45
N VAL A 17 -4.74 -8.13 -5.56
CA VAL A 17 -5.33 -7.78 -6.86
C VAL A 17 -4.76 -8.74 -7.90
N CYS A 18 -5.62 -9.35 -8.69
CA CYS A 18 -5.21 -10.24 -9.76
C CYS A 18 -5.78 -9.83 -11.12
N THR A 19 -5.38 -10.52 -12.18
CA THR A 19 -5.99 -10.36 -13.51
C THR A 19 -7.35 -11.04 -13.57
N ALA A 20 -8.25 -10.56 -14.43
CA ALA A 20 -9.56 -11.18 -14.65
C ALA A 20 -9.45 -12.67 -15.01
N ARG A 21 -8.47 -13.04 -15.85
CA ARG A 21 -8.21 -14.44 -16.17
C ARG A 21 -7.92 -15.30 -14.92
N ARG A 22 -7.11 -14.77 -14.00
CA ARG A 22 -6.81 -15.49 -12.73
C ARG A 22 -8.04 -15.60 -11.86
N ALA A 23 -8.84 -14.53 -11.75
CA ALA A 23 -10.08 -14.54 -10.98
C ALA A 23 -11.07 -15.59 -11.49
N VAL A 24 -11.28 -15.65 -12.81
CA VAL A 24 -12.15 -16.67 -13.43
C VAL A 24 -11.66 -18.08 -13.12
N VAL A 25 -10.36 -18.34 -13.21
CA VAL A 25 -9.80 -19.67 -12.88
C VAL A 25 -10.09 -20.03 -11.41
N LEU A 26 -9.99 -19.07 -10.49
CA LEU A 26 -10.27 -19.31 -9.07
C LEU A 26 -11.77 -19.63 -8.84
N ILE A 27 -12.66 -18.93 -9.52
CA ILE A 27 -14.12 -19.19 -9.46
C ILE A 27 -14.44 -20.57 -10.03
N LEU A 28 -13.92 -20.91 -11.22
CA LEU A 28 -14.16 -22.19 -11.86
C LEU A 28 -13.61 -23.39 -11.08
N LYS A 29 -12.56 -23.18 -10.29
CA LYS A 29 -12.02 -24.17 -9.36
C LYS A 29 -12.80 -24.30 -8.06
N GLY A 30 -13.83 -23.48 -7.85
CA GLY A 30 -14.60 -23.48 -6.61
C GLY A 30 -13.84 -23.00 -5.38
N VAL A 31 -12.75 -22.23 -5.54
CA VAL A 31 -11.96 -21.68 -4.42
C VAL A 31 -12.27 -20.21 -4.12
N ALA A 32 -13.06 -19.56 -4.99
CA ALA A 32 -13.52 -18.19 -4.80
C ALA A 32 -14.92 -17.98 -5.36
N ASN A 33 -15.69 -17.07 -4.76
CA ASN A 33 -16.96 -16.59 -5.24
C ASN A 33 -16.82 -15.20 -5.88
N ALA A 34 -17.61 -14.90 -6.91
CA ALA A 34 -17.75 -13.55 -7.43
C ALA A 34 -18.65 -12.74 -6.48
N GLU A 35 -18.12 -11.67 -5.88
CA GLU A 35 -18.89 -10.76 -5.02
C GLU A 35 -19.44 -9.58 -5.81
N GLU A 36 -18.64 -9.08 -6.77
CA GLU A 36 -19.03 -8.01 -7.68
C GLU A 36 -18.64 -8.35 -9.11
N SER A 37 -19.48 -7.96 -10.04
CA SER A 37 -19.25 -8.13 -11.47
C SER A 37 -19.50 -6.83 -12.22
N SER A 38 -18.75 -6.59 -13.28
CA SER A 38 -19.00 -5.48 -14.21
C SER A 38 -20.08 -5.83 -15.22
N ALA A 39 -20.55 -4.83 -15.95
CA ALA A 39 -21.50 -5.02 -17.06
C ALA A 39 -20.90 -5.79 -18.26
N GLN A 40 -19.60 -6.01 -18.29
CA GLN A 40 -18.92 -6.76 -19.34
C GLN A 40 -19.09 -8.26 -19.13
N TRP A 41 -19.23 -9.01 -20.22
CA TRP A 41 -19.33 -10.46 -20.21
C TRP A 41 -18.07 -11.12 -20.74
N LEU A 42 -17.70 -12.21 -20.14
CA LEU A 42 -16.68 -13.12 -20.63
C LEU A 42 -17.38 -14.29 -21.33
N HIS A 43 -16.98 -14.52 -22.56
CA HIS A 43 -17.48 -15.64 -23.36
C HIS A 43 -16.33 -16.60 -23.65
N SER A 44 -16.59 -17.90 -23.51
CA SER A 44 -15.73 -18.98 -23.98
C SER A 44 -16.56 -19.98 -24.77
N ALA A 45 -15.92 -20.96 -25.36
CA ALA A 45 -16.62 -21.99 -26.13
C ALA A 45 -17.65 -22.80 -25.32
N ARG A 46 -17.51 -22.83 -23.97
CA ARG A 46 -18.32 -23.71 -23.11
C ARG A 46 -19.07 -22.98 -21.99
N PHE A 47 -18.79 -21.72 -21.73
CA PHE A 47 -19.48 -20.95 -20.70
C PHE A 47 -19.45 -19.46 -21.00
N SER A 48 -20.40 -18.76 -20.40
CA SER A 48 -20.49 -17.31 -20.40
C SER A 48 -20.77 -16.85 -18.99
N MET A 49 -20.04 -15.81 -18.53
CA MET A 49 -20.22 -15.24 -17.19
C MET A 49 -19.93 -13.75 -17.18
N PRO A 50 -20.55 -12.98 -16.27
CA PRO A 50 -20.18 -11.57 -16.09
C PRO A 50 -18.71 -11.47 -15.65
N MET A 51 -18.02 -10.44 -16.13
CA MET A 51 -16.62 -10.16 -15.75
C MET A 51 -16.54 -9.85 -14.25
N PRO A 52 -15.86 -10.65 -13.44
CA PRO A 52 -15.72 -10.35 -12.03
C PRO A 52 -14.88 -9.07 -11.83
N SER A 53 -15.31 -8.22 -10.94
CA SER A 53 -14.59 -7.02 -10.46
C SER A 53 -14.03 -7.25 -9.06
N VAL A 54 -14.76 -8.03 -8.22
CA VAL A 54 -14.34 -8.43 -6.89
C VAL A 54 -14.63 -9.92 -6.69
N ILE A 55 -13.65 -10.65 -6.19
CA ILE A 55 -13.83 -12.06 -5.78
C ILE A 55 -13.47 -12.22 -4.31
N ARG A 56 -14.14 -13.17 -3.63
CA ARG A 56 -13.85 -13.55 -2.25
C ARG A 56 -13.43 -15.01 -2.19
N LEU A 57 -12.36 -15.29 -1.49
CA LEU A 57 -11.93 -16.66 -1.22
C LEU A 57 -12.93 -17.35 -0.28
N ILE A 58 -13.19 -18.63 -0.51
CA ILE A 58 -14.08 -19.45 0.33
C ILE A 58 -13.36 -19.75 1.64
N GLU A 59 -12.09 -20.13 1.56
CA GLU A 59 -11.28 -20.41 2.74
C GLU A 59 -10.53 -19.18 3.22
N TYR A 60 -10.39 -19.04 4.55
CA TYR A 60 -9.60 -17.99 5.16
C TYR A 60 -8.10 -18.28 4.96
N ILE A 61 -7.40 -17.38 4.32
CA ILE A 61 -5.95 -17.43 4.19
C ILE A 61 -5.32 -16.57 5.28
N HIS A 62 -4.55 -17.21 6.16
CA HIS A 62 -3.71 -16.47 7.09
C HIS A 62 -2.56 -15.82 6.33
N ILE A 63 -2.57 -14.49 6.25
CA ILE A 63 -1.46 -13.73 5.68
C ILE A 63 -0.46 -13.49 6.81
N PRO A 64 0.74 -14.07 6.75
CA PRO A 64 1.74 -13.84 7.75
C PRO A 64 2.04 -12.34 7.88
N PHE A 65 2.18 -11.90 9.11
CA PHE A 65 2.58 -10.53 9.38
C PHE A 65 4.07 -10.36 9.04
N GLU A 66 4.37 -10.13 7.76
CA GLU A 66 5.74 -9.84 7.34
C GLU A 66 6.11 -8.39 7.67
N ARG A 67 7.03 -8.19 8.59
CA ARG A 67 7.72 -6.92 8.73
C ARG A 67 8.54 -6.68 7.47
N LYS A 68 8.23 -5.65 6.70
CA LYS A 68 9.04 -5.26 5.55
C LYS A 68 10.46 -4.93 6.01
N SER A 69 11.44 -5.35 5.21
CA SER A 69 12.83 -4.92 5.42
C SER A 69 12.92 -3.39 5.36
N LEU A 70 13.72 -2.81 6.23
CA LEU A 70 14.01 -1.39 6.21
C LEU A 70 14.74 -1.07 4.91
N SER A 71 14.13 -0.27 4.05
CA SER A 71 14.70 0.16 2.80
C SER A 71 14.17 1.53 2.41
N ARG A 72 14.97 2.28 1.63
CA ARG A 72 14.55 3.57 1.08
C ARG A 72 13.18 3.49 0.40
N LYS A 73 12.98 2.51 -0.47
CA LYS A 73 11.72 2.30 -1.20
C LYS A 73 10.54 2.14 -0.24
N ASN A 74 10.71 1.36 0.81
CA ASN A 74 9.65 1.07 1.76
C ASN A 74 9.35 2.28 2.67
N ILE A 75 10.35 3.09 3.04
CA ILE A 75 10.15 4.33 3.80
C ILE A 75 9.42 5.37 2.95
N LEU A 76 9.84 5.59 1.69
CA LEU A 76 9.15 6.49 0.77
C LEU A 76 7.69 6.07 0.56
N LEU A 77 7.42 4.77 0.45
CA LEU A 77 6.07 4.23 0.30
C LEU A 77 5.23 4.45 1.57
N ARG A 78 5.79 4.20 2.77
CA ARG A 78 5.14 4.45 4.06
C ARG A 78 4.72 5.92 4.20
N ASP A 79 5.58 6.82 3.79
CA ASP A 79 5.40 8.26 3.94
C ASP A 79 4.69 8.87 2.70
N HIS A 80 4.19 8.05 1.76
CA HIS A 80 3.47 8.47 0.54
C HIS A 80 4.22 9.50 -0.30
N ASN A 81 5.54 9.39 -0.42
CA ASN A 81 6.42 10.34 -1.09
C ASN A 81 6.23 11.79 -0.57
N THR A 82 5.88 11.93 0.70
CA THR A 82 5.60 13.21 1.35
C THR A 82 6.73 13.56 2.31
N CYS A 83 7.25 14.76 2.23
CA CYS A 83 8.21 15.29 3.22
C CYS A 83 7.54 15.37 4.59
N GLN A 84 8.07 14.65 5.58
CA GLN A 84 7.50 14.58 6.94
C GLN A 84 7.74 15.85 7.77
N TYR A 85 8.45 16.85 7.22
CA TYR A 85 8.65 18.15 7.86
C TYR A 85 7.78 19.26 7.25
N CYS A 86 7.71 19.38 5.93
CA CYS A 86 6.93 20.45 5.29
C CYS A 86 5.60 20.01 4.69
N GLY A 87 5.29 18.72 4.67
CA GLY A 87 4.02 18.18 4.17
C GLY A 87 3.86 18.16 2.64
N ARG A 88 4.84 18.62 1.88
CA ARG A 88 4.76 18.62 0.42
C ARG A 88 5.10 17.26 -0.15
N VAL A 89 4.38 16.86 -1.21
CA VAL A 89 4.63 15.66 -2.00
C VAL A 89 5.67 15.96 -3.06
N PHE A 90 6.62 15.05 -3.27
CA PHE A 90 7.68 15.17 -4.27
C PHE A 90 7.86 13.88 -5.05
N PRO A 91 8.41 13.92 -6.26
CA PRO A 91 8.90 12.73 -6.94
C PRO A 91 9.95 11.99 -6.09
N PRO A 92 10.02 10.65 -6.13
CA PRO A 92 10.94 9.86 -5.31
C PRO A 92 12.42 10.25 -5.41
N GLN A 93 12.87 10.76 -6.57
CA GLN A 93 14.24 11.21 -6.81
C GLN A 93 14.60 12.49 -6.05
N ASP A 94 13.62 13.34 -5.73
CA ASP A 94 13.80 14.61 -5.03
C ASP A 94 13.68 14.49 -3.51
N LEU A 95 13.42 13.29 -3.03
CA LEU A 95 13.31 12.97 -1.62
C LEU A 95 14.59 12.32 -1.10
N THR A 96 14.88 12.49 0.15
CA THR A 96 15.94 11.83 0.90
C THR A 96 15.36 11.11 2.12
N LEU A 97 16.17 10.27 2.77
CA LEU A 97 15.89 9.78 4.11
C LEU A 97 16.66 10.62 5.12
N ASP A 98 16.02 10.90 6.23
CA ASP A 98 16.61 11.60 7.36
C ASP A 98 16.43 10.81 8.64
N HIS A 99 17.45 10.82 9.50
CA HIS A 99 17.38 10.29 10.85
C HIS A 99 16.79 11.36 11.79
N ILE A 100 15.67 11.10 12.43
CA ILE A 100 15.05 12.01 13.40
C ILE A 100 16.08 12.36 14.50
N ILE A 101 16.61 11.34 15.15
CA ILE A 101 17.80 11.45 15.99
C ILE A 101 18.99 11.19 15.09
N PRO A 102 19.89 12.16 14.88
CA PRO A 102 21.05 12.00 14.03
C PRO A 102 21.92 10.82 14.41
N SER A 103 22.53 10.15 13.44
CA SER A 103 23.44 9.03 13.69
C SER A 103 24.67 9.45 14.50
N SER A 104 25.15 10.68 14.35
CA SER A 104 26.21 11.29 15.17
C SER A 104 25.85 11.44 16.64
N ARG A 105 24.54 11.39 16.96
CA ARG A 105 24.00 11.45 18.33
C ARG A 105 23.42 10.10 18.80
N GLY A 106 23.85 9.00 18.17
CA GLY A 106 23.44 7.65 18.55
C GLY A 106 22.09 7.20 17.95
N GLY A 107 21.56 7.95 16.98
CA GLY A 107 20.34 7.52 16.29
C GLY A 107 20.60 6.33 15.37
N ASP A 108 19.83 5.28 15.51
CA ASP A 108 19.91 4.06 14.71
C ASP A 108 19.10 4.15 13.43
N SER A 109 19.39 3.25 12.49
CA SER A 109 18.60 3.07 11.28
C SER A 109 17.44 2.13 11.58
N ALA A 110 16.38 2.66 12.17
CA ALA A 110 15.15 1.95 12.50
C ALA A 110 13.92 2.60 11.82
N TRP A 111 12.83 1.85 11.76
CA TRP A 111 11.58 2.35 11.21
C TRP A 111 11.05 3.58 11.93
N GLU A 112 11.29 3.63 13.24
CA GLU A 112 10.85 4.68 14.15
C GLU A 112 11.75 5.93 14.09
N ASN A 113 12.97 5.80 13.55
CA ASN A 113 13.95 6.88 13.47
C ASN A 113 14.22 7.41 12.06
N LEU A 114 13.72 6.75 11.02
CA LEU A 114 13.89 7.18 9.62
C LEU A 114 12.60 7.75 9.05
N VAL A 115 12.70 8.91 8.39
CA VAL A 115 11.59 9.58 7.72
C VAL A 115 11.98 10.06 6.32
N THR A 116 10.96 10.19 5.47
CA THR A 116 11.09 10.81 4.16
C THR A 116 11.15 12.33 4.32
N CYS A 117 12.10 12.99 3.72
CA CYS A 117 12.18 14.45 3.67
C CYS A 117 12.67 14.97 2.32
N CYS A 118 12.34 16.21 1.98
CA CYS A 118 12.93 16.89 0.83
C CYS A 118 14.33 17.41 1.18
N ARG A 119 15.17 17.62 0.17
CA ARG A 119 16.56 18.08 0.35
C ARG A 119 16.65 19.38 1.15
N SER A 120 15.74 20.33 0.90
CA SER A 120 15.71 21.62 1.61
C SER A 120 15.46 21.44 3.11
N CYS A 121 14.47 20.62 3.50
CA CYS A 121 14.20 20.34 4.91
C CYS A 121 15.34 19.54 5.57
N ASN A 122 15.92 18.58 4.84
CA ASN A 122 17.06 17.81 5.33
C ASN A 122 18.27 18.72 5.63
N ASN A 123 18.63 19.60 4.70
CA ASN A 123 19.72 20.55 4.88
C ASN A 123 19.45 21.52 6.03
N ARG A 124 18.21 22.02 6.15
CA ARG A 124 17.81 22.91 7.26
C ARG A 124 17.93 22.22 8.61
N LYS A 125 17.54 20.93 8.71
CA LYS A 125 17.65 20.16 9.94
C LYS A 125 19.12 19.90 10.30
N GLY A 126 19.91 19.45 9.31
CA GLY A 126 21.31 19.10 9.51
C GLY A 126 21.46 18.04 10.60
N ASP A 127 22.50 18.19 11.40
CA ASP A 127 22.87 17.30 12.51
C ASP A 127 22.18 17.67 13.84
N ARG A 128 20.92 18.06 13.78
CA ARG A 128 20.11 18.45 14.94
C ARG A 128 18.86 17.60 15.04
N SER A 129 18.28 17.51 16.23
CA SER A 129 16.90 16.98 16.35
C SER A 129 15.92 17.95 15.66
N PRO A 130 14.72 17.47 15.27
CA PRO A 130 13.71 18.35 14.68
C PRO A 130 13.39 19.56 15.57
N GLU A 131 13.27 19.33 16.89
CA GLU A 131 12.97 20.38 17.87
C GLU A 131 14.10 21.42 17.94
N ALA A 132 15.36 20.98 17.98
CA ALA A 132 16.53 21.86 18.00
C ALA A 132 16.68 22.64 16.67
N ALA A 133 16.12 22.14 15.57
CA ALA A 133 16.09 22.83 14.28
C ALA A 133 14.83 23.71 14.11
N GLY A 134 13.97 23.82 15.12
CA GLY A 134 12.68 24.52 15.03
C GLY A 134 11.73 23.88 14.02
N MET A 135 11.80 22.56 13.88
CA MET A 135 11.00 21.80 12.92
C MET A 135 10.09 20.82 13.67
N ARG A 136 8.96 20.49 13.07
CA ARG A 136 8.00 19.55 13.63
C ARG A 136 7.75 18.41 12.62
N LEU A 137 7.70 17.19 13.13
CA LEU A 137 7.24 16.06 12.35
C LEU A 137 5.72 16.10 12.17
N LEU A 138 5.24 15.83 10.97
CA LEU A 138 3.81 15.70 10.69
C LEU A 138 3.21 14.48 11.42
N LYS A 139 3.97 13.39 11.47
CA LYS A 139 3.55 12.15 12.09
C LYS A 139 4.77 11.42 12.67
N ARG A 140 4.61 10.83 13.86
CA ARG A 140 5.64 9.92 14.40
C ARG A 140 5.72 8.67 13.52
N PRO A 141 6.91 8.33 12.98
CA PRO A 141 7.08 7.13 12.19
C PRO A 141 6.92 5.89 13.05
N GLN A 142 6.29 4.89 12.49
CA GLN A 142 6.10 3.58 13.11
C GLN A 142 6.65 2.51 12.17
N ALA A 143 6.92 1.32 12.71
CA ALA A 143 7.26 0.16 11.91
C ALA A 143 6.21 -0.04 10.79
N TYR A 144 6.69 -0.27 9.58
CA TYR A 144 5.83 -0.45 8.43
C TYR A 144 5.23 -1.85 8.45
N ASN A 145 4.05 -1.94 8.99
CA ASN A 145 3.27 -3.15 9.00
C ASN A 145 2.67 -3.38 7.61
N LEU A 146 2.75 -4.61 7.15
CA LEU A 146 2.30 -5.00 5.82
C LEU A 146 0.76 -5.05 5.70
N HIS A 147 0.13 -3.93 5.88
CA HIS A 147 -1.05 -3.64 5.08
C HIS A 147 -0.63 -2.99 3.73
N VAL A 148 0.53 -3.40 3.18
CA VAL A 148 1.04 -2.88 1.89
C VAL A 148 0.05 -3.20 0.79
N ASN A 149 -0.52 -4.39 0.81
CA ASN A 149 -1.60 -4.72 -0.12
C ASN A 149 -2.80 -3.78 0.08
N ARG A 150 -3.17 -3.44 1.30
CA ARG A 150 -4.24 -2.46 1.57
C ARG A 150 -3.90 -1.06 1.04
N GLN A 151 -2.66 -0.62 1.11
CA GLN A 151 -2.29 0.71 0.58
C GLN A 151 -2.20 0.73 -0.95
N ILE A 152 -1.61 -0.31 -1.56
CA ILE A 152 -1.60 -0.47 -3.02
C ILE A 152 -3.03 -0.61 -3.54
N ILE A 153 -3.86 -1.39 -2.87
CA ILE A 153 -5.27 -1.57 -3.18
C ILE A 153 -6.03 -0.25 -3.00
N ARG A 154 -5.82 0.51 -1.91
CA ARG A 154 -6.41 1.84 -1.73
C ARG A 154 -6.01 2.82 -2.85
N TYR A 155 -4.78 2.72 -3.33
CA TYR A 155 -4.30 3.59 -4.42
C TYR A 155 -4.94 3.21 -5.77
N LEU A 156 -5.08 1.91 -6.04
CA LEU A 156 -5.73 1.37 -7.24
C LEU A 156 -7.27 1.47 -7.18
N GLY A 157 -7.85 1.35 -5.99
CA GLY A 157 -9.30 1.37 -5.76
C GLY A 157 -9.96 2.74 -5.93
N ARG A 158 -9.17 3.81 -6.10
CA ARG A 158 -9.71 5.13 -6.45
C ARG A 158 -10.33 5.18 -7.85
N THR A 159 -10.03 4.21 -8.70
CA THR A 159 -10.47 4.14 -10.09
C THR A 159 -11.63 3.17 -10.32
N ASP A 160 -11.91 2.26 -9.38
CA ASP A 160 -13.01 1.29 -9.49
C ASP A 160 -14.00 1.47 -8.33
N GLU A 161 -15.22 1.89 -8.66
CA GLU A 161 -16.26 2.18 -7.67
C GLU A 161 -16.72 0.94 -6.90
N ALA A 162 -16.73 -0.23 -7.54
CA ALA A 162 -17.09 -1.49 -6.91
C ALA A 162 -16.12 -1.91 -5.78
N TRP A 163 -14.88 -1.43 -5.83
CA TRP A 163 -13.87 -1.74 -4.81
C TRP A 163 -13.97 -0.86 -3.57
N ARG A 164 -14.59 0.33 -3.69
CA ARG A 164 -14.61 1.34 -2.62
C ARG A 164 -15.14 0.80 -1.31
N LYS A 165 -16.23 0.05 -1.35
CA LYS A 165 -16.85 -0.50 -0.13
C LYS A 165 -15.97 -1.49 0.65
N TYR A 166 -14.95 -2.06 0.01
CA TYR A 166 -14.02 -3.00 0.63
C TYR A 166 -12.69 -2.36 1.07
N LEU A 167 -12.43 -1.12 0.63
CA LEU A 167 -11.14 -0.46 0.84
C LEU A 167 -11.19 0.62 1.93
N PHE A 168 -12.37 1.03 2.34
CA PHE A 168 -12.60 2.12 3.29
C PHE A 168 -13.30 1.60 4.54
N TYR A 169 -12.54 0.91 5.39
CA TYR A 169 -12.85 0.69 6.78
C TYR A 169 -11.82 1.41 7.66
#